data_2439206bfb01a7d06bf49c0056ab5e93
#
_entry.id   2439206bfb01a7d06bf49c0056ab5e93
#
_cell.length_a   1.000
_cell.length_b   1.000
_cell.length_c   1.000
_cell.angle_alpha   90.00
_cell.angle_beta   90.00
_cell.angle_gamma   90.00
#
_symmetry.space_group_name_H-M   'P 1'
#
loop_
_entity.id
_entity.type
_entity.pdbx_description
1 polymer ?
#
loop_
_entity_poly.entity_id
_entity_poly.type
_entity_poly.pdbx_seq_one_letter_code
_entity_poly.pdbx_strand_id
1 'polypeptide(L)'
;MIIKLCGMQHADDIKAAAQLGINLLGFDFIPKSPRYVRMISSRAGIIPDFSEERLRALKQPNSSQQQPVKVGRVGVFADDMPQNIVTRVYNYELDYVQLNGEEPAVTLENLRRSIDPDIRKGIKIIKRIVVDTQADLAMAAEYEGKADLLLFHITAKEVELQATGDDNSPLNQLLSVYHGSTSFLISKPNAPFDTLSIKSIAHPLFAGINLDTQFELEPGKKDMEQLQKYVEELKAIE
;
A
#
# COMPACT_ATOMS: atom_id res chain seq x y z
N MET A 1 -10.33 9.48 0.59
CA MET A 1 -9.87 8.25 -0.13
C MET A 1 -8.44 7.89 0.27
N ILE A 2 -8.09 6.59 0.38
CA ILE A 2 -6.73 6.15 0.68
C ILE A 2 -5.89 6.11 -0.61
N ILE A 3 -4.74 6.78 -0.61
CA ILE A 3 -3.72 6.65 -1.65
C ILE A 3 -2.54 5.88 -1.06
N LYS A 4 -2.27 4.71 -1.62
CA LYS A 4 -1.12 3.88 -1.26
C LYS A 4 -0.13 3.88 -2.42
N LEU A 5 1.16 4.09 -2.13
CA LEU A 5 2.24 4.05 -3.10
C LEU A 5 3.24 2.94 -2.75
N CYS A 6 3.44 1.99 -3.65
CA CYS A 6 4.35 0.85 -3.48
C CYS A 6 5.70 1.03 -4.18
N GLY A 7 6.63 0.13 -3.86
CA GLY A 7 7.94 0.06 -4.50
C GLY A 7 8.88 1.19 -4.09
N MET A 8 8.77 1.65 -2.87
CA MET A 8 9.60 2.74 -2.35
C MET A 8 10.96 2.22 -1.90
N GLN A 9 12.05 2.78 -2.46
CA GLN A 9 13.42 2.40 -2.11
C GLN A 9 14.27 3.61 -1.69
N HIS A 10 14.14 4.73 -2.42
CA HIS A 10 15.00 5.90 -2.24
C HIS A 10 14.48 6.83 -1.16
N ALA A 11 15.37 7.25 -0.25
CA ALA A 11 15.01 8.09 0.89
C ALA A 11 14.37 9.43 0.49
N ASP A 12 14.85 10.03 -0.60
CA ASP A 12 14.34 11.32 -1.06
C ASP A 12 12.92 11.17 -1.66
N ASP A 13 12.67 10.09 -2.43
CA ASP A 13 11.34 9.79 -2.96
C ASP A 13 10.35 9.48 -1.84
N ILE A 14 10.77 8.71 -0.82
CA ILE A 14 9.96 8.40 0.37
C ILE A 14 9.56 9.69 1.10
N LYS A 15 10.52 10.60 1.30
CA LYS A 15 10.28 11.89 1.96
C LYS A 15 9.32 12.77 1.14
N ALA A 16 9.55 12.87 -0.17
CA ALA A 16 8.70 13.65 -1.05
C ALA A 16 7.27 13.08 -1.12
N ALA A 17 7.12 11.76 -1.27
CA ALA A 17 5.82 11.09 -1.28
C ALA A 17 5.04 11.31 0.04
N ALA A 18 5.71 11.25 1.17
CA ALA A 18 5.11 11.53 2.47
C ALA A 18 4.58 12.99 2.56
N GLN A 19 5.28 13.95 1.94
CA GLN A 19 4.86 15.36 1.88
C GLN A 19 3.68 15.60 0.92
N LEU A 20 3.51 14.77 -0.10
CA LEU A 20 2.37 14.84 -1.02
C LEU A 20 1.04 14.42 -0.39
N GLY A 21 1.04 13.95 0.87
CA GLY A 21 -0.14 13.49 1.58
C GLY A 21 -0.63 12.11 1.14
N ILE A 22 0.28 11.27 0.65
CA ILE A 22 0.06 9.85 0.46
C ILE A 22 -0.17 9.21 1.84
N ASN A 23 -1.17 8.34 1.94
CA ASN A 23 -1.58 7.75 3.22
C ASN A 23 -0.70 6.57 3.63
N LEU A 24 -0.30 5.73 2.66
CA LEU A 24 0.43 4.50 2.88
C LEU A 24 1.62 4.38 1.93
N LEU A 25 2.80 4.06 2.45
CA LEU A 25 4.02 3.78 1.67
C LEU A 25 4.38 2.30 1.77
N GLY A 26 4.47 1.63 0.63
CA GLY A 26 4.77 0.22 0.50
C GLY A 26 6.24 -0.05 0.21
N PHE A 27 6.84 -0.91 1.04
CA PHE A 27 8.23 -1.37 0.96
C PHE A 27 8.24 -2.85 0.58
N ASP A 28 8.84 -3.16 -0.55
CA ASP A 28 8.85 -4.50 -1.09
C ASP A 28 9.96 -5.33 -0.43
N PHE A 29 9.55 -6.34 0.33
CA PHE A 29 10.43 -7.32 0.96
C PHE A 29 10.42 -8.68 0.24
N ILE A 30 9.94 -8.75 -0.99
CA ILE A 30 9.95 -9.96 -1.81
C ILE A 30 11.35 -10.11 -2.44
N PRO A 31 12.15 -11.15 -2.06
CA PRO A 31 13.58 -11.22 -2.39
C PRO A 31 13.93 -11.18 -3.89
N LYS A 32 13.01 -11.65 -4.76
CA LYS A 32 13.19 -11.67 -6.22
C LYS A 32 12.70 -10.40 -6.91
N SER A 33 12.11 -9.50 -6.17
CA SER A 33 11.62 -8.24 -6.73
C SER A 33 12.78 -7.31 -7.09
N PRO A 34 12.74 -6.65 -8.26
CA PRO A 34 13.70 -5.59 -8.57
C PRO A 34 13.56 -4.38 -7.64
N ARG A 35 12.47 -4.31 -6.86
CA ARG A 35 12.16 -3.27 -5.86
C ARG A 35 12.46 -3.71 -4.43
N TYR A 36 13.18 -4.83 -4.27
CA TYR A 36 13.49 -5.37 -2.94
C TYR A 36 14.22 -4.37 -2.08
N VAL A 37 13.65 -4.10 -0.91
CA VAL A 37 14.24 -3.18 0.08
C VAL A 37 15.07 -3.96 1.07
N ARG A 38 16.37 -3.80 1.02
CA ARG A 38 17.28 -4.40 2.02
C ARG A 38 17.13 -3.70 3.36
N MET A 39 17.02 -2.37 3.33
CA MET A 39 16.90 -1.53 4.51
C MET A 39 16.14 -0.25 4.18
N ILE A 40 15.18 0.14 5.04
CA ILE A 40 14.56 1.47 4.98
C ILE A 40 15.51 2.44 5.66
N SER A 41 15.94 3.47 4.93
CA SER A 41 16.85 4.47 5.47
C SER A 41 16.15 5.42 6.45
N SER A 42 16.76 5.66 7.61
CA SER A 42 16.31 6.67 8.56
C SER A 42 16.31 8.09 7.97
N ARG A 43 17.15 8.34 6.95
CA ARG A 43 17.17 9.63 6.22
C ARG A 43 15.85 9.96 5.53
N ALA A 44 15.00 8.96 5.29
CA ALA A 44 13.64 9.17 4.78
C ALA A 44 12.72 9.91 5.77
N GLY A 45 13.08 9.93 7.06
CA GLY A 45 12.35 10.66 8.09
C GLY A 45 11.02 10.03 8.50
N ILE A 46 10.75 8.79 8.09
CA ILE A 46 9.50 8.07 8.43
C ILE A 46 9.68 6.97 9.48
N ILE A 47 10.92 6.60 9.79
CA ILE A 47 11.26 5.67 10.88
C ILE A 47 12.12 6.39 11.89
N PRO A 48 12.07 5.99 13.17
CA PRO A 48 12.92 6.55 14.20
C PRO A 48 14.41 6.36 13.84
N ASP A 49 15.18 7.41 14.03
CA ASP A 49 16.62 7.37 13.90
C ASP A 49 17.23 7.36 15.30
N PHE A 50 17.77 6.21 15.67
CA PHE A 50 18.45 6.00 16.97
C PHE A 50 19.97 6.19 16.88
N SER A 51 20.47 6.80 15.79
CA SER A 51 21.91 7.10 15.68
C SER A 51 22.39 7.99 16.82
N GLU A 52 23.67 7.84 17.19
CA GLU A 52 24.30 8.70 18.21
C GLU A 52 24.26 10.18 17.82
N GLU A 53 24.33 10.48 16.52
CA GLU A 53 24.24 11.84 15.99
C GLU A 53 22.90 12.48 16.30
N ARG A 54 21.80 11.73 16.14
CA ARG A 54 20.46 12.23 16.48
C ARG A 54 20.26 12.34 17.98
N LEU A 55 20.77 11.41 18.76
CA LEU A 55 20.74 11.49 20.22
C LEU A 55 21.53 12.71 20.73
N ARG A 56 22.63 13.06 20.06
CA ARG A 56 23.38 14.30 20.35
C ARG A 56 22.61 15.55 19.94
N ALA A 57 21.95 15.53 18.77
CA ALA A 57 21.12 16.64 18.30
C ALA A 57 19.92 16.90 19.21
N LEU A 58 19.30 15.86 19.74
CA LEU A 58 18.19 15.97 20.71
C LEU A 58 18.59 16.65 22.06
N LYS A 59 19.86 16.63 22.37
CA LYS A 59 20.41 17.33 23.58
C LYS A 59 20.66 18.82 23.34
N GLN A 60 20.50 19.34 22.13
CA GLN A 60 20.68 20.74 21.80
C GLN A 60 19.31 21.47 21.83
N PRO A 61 19.20 22.59 22.60
CA PRO A 61 17.90 23.23 22.88
C PRO A 61 17.23 23.93 21.69
N ASN A 62 17.87 23.98 20.49
CA ASN A 62 17.37 24.68 19.31
C ASN A 62 17.20 23.79 18.06
N SER A 63 17.14 22.47 18.21
CA SER A 63 16.84 21.63 17.06
C SER A 63 15.35 21.78 16.71
N SER A 64 15.05 22.48 15.62
CA SER A 64 13.73 22.44 14.97
C SER A 64 13.46 21.00 14.55
N GLN A 65 12.83 20.25 15.45
CA GLN A 65 12.37 18.88 15.17
C GLN A 65 11.26 19.01 14.13
N GLN A 66 11.57 18.72 12.87
CA GLN A 66 10.52 18.34 11.94
C GLN A 66 9.87 17.08 12.51
N GLN A 67 8.63 17.21 12.97
CA GLN A 67 7.84 16.05 13.37
C GLN A 67 7.83 15.07 12.20
N PRO A 68 8.08 13.78 12.45
CA PRO A 68 8.04 12.79 11.37
C PRO A 68 6.65 12.87 10.70
N VAL A 69 6.65 12.97 9.38
CA VAL A 69 5.39 12.98 8.62
C VAL A 69 4.66 11.67 8.91
N LYS A 70 3.42 11.79 9.39
CA LYS A 70 2.62 10.62 9.77
C LYS A 70 2.10 9.95 8.48
N VAL A 71 2.84 8.95 8.00
CA VAL A 71 2.46 8.10 6.87
C VAL A 71 2.48 6.64 7.32
N GLY A 72 1.50 5.84 6.90
CA GLY A 72 1.45 4.42 7.24
C GLY A 72 2.50 3.62 6.46
N ARG A 73 3.25 2.77 7.16
CA ARG A 73 4.33 1.94 6.60
C ARG A 73 3.81 0.54 6.33
N VAL A 74 3.87 0.13 5.09
CA VAL A 74 3.37 -1.17 4.62
C VAL A 74 4.54 -2.04 4.18
N GLY A 75 4.78 -3.16 4.84
CA GLY A 75 5.70 -4.18 4.34
C GLY A 75 4.96 -5.10 3.36
N VAL A 76 5.51 -5.29 2.17
CA VAL A 76 4.93 -6.17 1.14
C VAL A 76 5.72 -7.46 1.08
N PHE A 77 5.03 -8.59 1.23
CA PHE A 77 5.59 -9.93 1.27
C PHE A 77 4.82 -10.86 0.33
N ALA A 78 5.44 -11.95 -0.09
CA ALA A 78 4.80 -13.02 -0.83
C ALA A 78 5.41 -14.36 -0.40
N ASP A 79 4.56 -15.24 0.13
CA ASP A 79 4.92 -16.60 0.57
C ASP A 79 6.19 -16.65 1.45
N ASP A 80 6.38 -15.64 2.28
CA ASP A 80 7.55 -15.51 3.15
C ASP A 80 7.31 -16.19 4.52
N MET A 81 8.40 -16.58 5.15
CA MET A 81 8.32 -17.16 6.50
C MET A 81 7.82 -16.14 7.52
N PRO A 82 6.89 -16.52 8.42
CA PRO A 82 6.38 -15.62 9.44
C PRO A 82 7.46 -14.90 10.26
N GLN A 83 8.57 -15.57 10.56
CA GLN A 83 9.70 -15.02 11.31
C GLN A 83 10.36 -13.83 10.59
N ASN A 84 10.47 -13.90 9.25
CA ASN A 84 11.01 -12.81 8.45
C ASN A 84 10.07 -11.61 8.48
N ILE A 85 8.76 -11.85 8.33
CA ILE A 85 7.73 -10.80 8.40
C ILE A 85 7.76 -10.11 9.76
N VAL A 86 7.74 -10.89 10.86
CA VAL A 86 7.81 -10.38 12.23
C VAL A 86 9.06 -9.53 12.45
N THR A 87 10.22 -9.99 11.98
CA THR A 87 11.48 -9.25 12.08
C THR A 87 11.41 -7.91 11.35
N ARG A 88 10.79 -7.85 10.16
CA ARG A 88 10.62 -6.61 9.41
C ARG A 88 9.62 -5.66 10.08
N VAL A 89 8.53 -6.20 10.64
CA VAL A 89 7.56 -5.41 11.41
C VAL A 89 8.24 -4.73 12.59
N TYR A 90 9.04 -5.46 13.35
CA TYR A 90 9.78 -4.92 14.48
C TYR A 90 10.82 -3.87 14.06
N ASN A 91 11.70 -4.21 13.11
CA ASN A 91 12.81 -3.36 12.71
C ASN A 91 12.38 -2.03 12.09
N TYR A 92 11.24 -2.01 11.38
CA TYR A 92 10.77 -0.84 10.65
C TYR A 92 9.50 -0.25 11.21
N GLU A 93 9.02 -0.77 12.35
CA GLU A 93 7.78 -0.34 12.98
C GLU A 93 6.62 -0.29 11.96
N LEU A 94 6.47 -1.34 11.15
CA LEU A 94 5.45 -1.38 10.12
C LEU A 94 4.05 -1.27 10.74
N ASP A 95 3.18 -0.53 10.09
CA ASP A 95 1.80 -0.35 10.49
C ASP A 95 0.88 -1.37 9.80
N TYR A 96 1.33 -1.88 8.63
CA TYR A 96 0.62 -2.85 7.82
C TYR A 96 1.56 -3.93 7.32
N VAL A 97 1.03 -5.16 7.23
CA VAL A 97 1.62 -6.27 6.46
C VAL A 97 0.73 -6.53 5.26
N GLN A 98 1.29 -6.44 4.06
CA GLN A 98 0.60 -6.81 2.83
C GLN A 98 1.12 -8.16 2.33
N LEU A 99 0.19 -9.08 2.09
CA LEU A 99 0.47 -10.43 1.62
C LEU A 99 0.04 -10.57 0.15
N ASN A 100 1.01 -10.77 -0.72
CA ASN A 100 0.83 -10.81 -2.19
C ASN A 100 0.87 -12.22 -2.77
N GLY A 101 1.29 -13.22 -1.99
CA GLY A 101 1.40 -14.62 -2.40
C GLY A 101 0.10 -15.41 -2.24
N GLU A 102 0.25 -16.73 -2.17
CA GLU A 102 -0.86 -17.68 -2.02
C GLU A 102 -1.14 -18.01 -0.54
N GLU A 103 -0.84 -17.08 0.37
CA GLU A 103 -1.03 -17.31 1.81
C GLU A 103 -2.50 -17.58 2.12
N PRO A 104 -2.82 -18.77 2.73
CA PRO A 104 -4.18 -19.08 3.13
C PRO A 104 -4.62 -18.21 4.31
N ALA A 105 -5.91 -18.07 4.49
CA ALA A 105 -6.50 -17.19 5.49
C ALA A 105 -6.05 -17.47 6.93
N VAL A 106 -5.76 -18.74 7.27
CA VAL A 106 -5.22 -19.13 8.59
C VAL A 106 -3.84 -18.51 8.84
N THR A 107 -3.05 -18.25 7.79
CA THR A 107 -1.75 -17.58 7.91
C THR A 107 -1.92 -16.14 8.41
N LEU A 108 -2.94 -15.43 7.93
CA LEU A 108 -3.24 -14.06 8.36
C LEU A 108 -3.55 -14.02 9.86
N GLU A 109 -4.38 -14.96 10.34
CA GLU A 109 -4.73 -15.06 11.76
C GLU A 109 -3.51 -15.37 12.64
N ASN A 110 -2.71 -16.36 12.23
CA ASN A 110 -1.52 -16.76 12.96
C ASN A 110 -0.49 -15.63 13.00
N LEU A 111 -0.29 -14.94 11.87
CA LEU A 111 0.63 -13.82 11.78
C LEU A 111 0.18 -12.67 12.70
N ARG A 112 -1.12 -12.33 12.70
CA ARG A 112 -1.67 -11.32 13.60
C ARG A 112 -1.40 -11.67 15.06
N ARG A 113 -1.69 -12.92 15.49
CA ARG A 113 -1.44 -13.38 16.86
C ARG A 113 0.04 -13.34 17.26
N SER A 114 0.94 -13.52 16.29
CA SER A 114 2.39 -13.46 16.53
C SER A 114 2.93 -12.04 16.65
N ILE A 115 2.19 -11.04 16.18
CA ILE A 115 2.63 -9.64 16.14
C ILE A 115 1.89 -8.78 17.16
N ASP A 116 0.58 -8.91 17.26
CA ASP A 116 -0.27 -8.09 18.13
C ASP A 116 -0.57 -8.85 19.44
N PRO A 117 -0.39 -8.26 20.63
CA PRO A 117 0.02 -6.88 20.87
C PRO A 117 1.52 -6.66 21.09
N ASP A 118 2.31 -7.73 21.19
CA ASP A 118 3.62 -7.72 21.82
C ASP A 118 4.70 -7.05 20.96
N ILE A 119 4.61 -7.16 19.63
CA ILE A 119 5.60 -6.61 18.69
C ILE A 119 5.10 -5.29 18.10
N ARG A 120 3.86 -5.29 17.58
CA ARG A 120 3.23 -4.11 17.02
C ARG A 120 1.74 -4.12 17.31
N LYS A 121 1.33 -3.41 18.36
CA LYS A 121 -0.09 -3.30 18.73
C LYS A 121 -0.90 -2.67 17.61
N GLY A 122 -1.98 -3.35 17.22
CA GLY A 122 -2.91 -2.88 16.19
C GLY A 122 -2.37 -2.97 14.77
N ILE A 123 -1.40 -3.87 14.52
CA ILE A 123 -0.93 -4.18 13.16
C ILE A 123 -2.12 -4.55 12.26
N LYS A 124 -2.14 -4.01 11.05
CA LYS A 124 -3.18 -4.30 10.06
C LYS A 124 -2.66 -5.19 8.94
N ILE A 125 -3.53 -6.01 8.39
CA ILE A 125 -3.19 -6.95 7.33
C ILE A 125 -3.96 -6.58 6.06
N ILE A 126 -3.22 -6.45 4.95
CA ILE A 126 -3.75 -6.28 3.60
C ILE A 126 -3.55 -7.59 2.86
N LYS A 127 -4.61 -8.16 2.29
CA LYS A 127 -4.50 -9.31 1.38
C LYS A 127 -4.71 -8.87 -0.07
N ARG A 128 -3.73 -9.15 -0.92
CA ARG A 128 -3.87 -8.95 -2.37
C ARG A 128 -4.61 -10.12 -2.99
N ILE A 129 -5.56 -9.80 -3.86
CA ILE A 129 -6.29 -10.75 -4.72
C ILE A 129 -6.12 -10.26 -6.16
N VAL A 130 -5.65 -11.14 -7.04
CA VAL A 130 -5.59 -10.85 -8.48
C VAL A 130 -6.97 -11.07 -9.06
N VAL A 131 -7.47 -10.09 -9.81
CA VAL A 131 -8.82 -10.10 -10.37
C VAL A 131 -8.72 -9.97 -11.89
N ASP A 132 -8.88 -11.06 -12.58
CA ASP A 132 -8.96 -11.13 -14.05
C ASP A 132 -10.42 -11.24 -14.51
N THR A 133 -11.26 -11.85 -13.69
CA THR A 133 -12.70 -12.03 -13.93
C THR A 133 -13.51 -11.73 -12.67
N GLN A 134 -14.82 -11.59 -12.83
CA GLN A 134 -15.75 -11.45 -11.71
C GLN A 134 -15.68 -12.63 -10.70
N ALA A 135 -15.38 -13.85 -11.21
CA ALA A 135 -15.29 -15.03 -10.36
C ALA A 135 -14.16 -14.95 -9.33
N ASP A 136 -13.08 -14.23 -9.66
CA ASP A 136 -11.92 -14.10 -8.76
C ASP A 136 -12.26 -13.30 -7.51
N LEU A 137 -13.24 -12.41 -7.56
CA LEU A 137 -13.72 -11.67 -6.39
C LEU A 137 -14.36 -12.57 -5.33
N ALA A 138 -14.83 -13.77 -5.70
CA ALA A 138 -15.33 -14.74 -4.73
C ALA A 138 -14.24 -15.22 -3.74
N MET A 139 -12.96 -15.18 -4.13
CA MET A 139 -11.84 -15.51 -3.24
C MET A 139 -11.77 -14.58 -2.02
N ALA A 140 -12.31 -13.38 -2.12
CA ALA A 140 -12.35 -12.43 -1.01
C ALA A 140 -13.06 -12.98 0.24
N ALA A 141 -14.06 -13.84 0.05
CA ALA A 141 -14.84 -14.45 1.13
C ALA A 141 -13.96 -15.26 2.11
N GLU A 142 -12.86 -15.85 1.63
CA GLU A 142 -11.93 -16.61 2.48
C GLU A 142 -11.22 -15.71 3.51
N TYR A 143 -11.01 -14.44 3.18
CA TYR A 143 -10.24 -13.48 3.96
C TYR A 143 -11.12 -12.53 4.80
N GLU A 144 -12.45 -12.64 4.71
CA GLU A 144 -13.38 -11.84 5.51
C GLU A 144 -13.15 -12.02 7.01
N GLY A 145 -13.08 -10.89 7.72
CA GLY A 145 -12.78 -10.85 9.16
C GLY A 145 -11.34 -11.18 9.55
N LYS A 146 -10.46 -11.51 8.58
CA LYS A 146 -9.05 -11.86 8.79
C LYS A 146 -8.12 -10.82 8.22
N ALA A 147 -8.43 -10.27 7.06
CA ALA A 147 -7.79 -9.08 6.51
C ALA A 147 -8.50 -7.81 6.99
N ASP A 148 -7.75 -6.74 7.27
CA ASP A 148 -8.30 -5.42 7.58
C ASP A 148 -8.63 -4.63 6.31
N LEU A 149 -7.97 -4.99 5.22
CA LEU A 149 -8.13 -4.35 3.91
C LEU A 149 -7.81 -5.38 2.82
N LEU A 150 -8.59 -5.37 1.76
CA LEU A 150 -8.28 -6.14 0.56
C LEU A 150 -7.60 -5.24 -0.48
N LEU A 151 -6.77 -5.81 -1.33
CA LEU A 151 -6.21 -5.14 -2.50
C LEU A 151 -6.58 -5.93 -3.75
N PHE A 152 -7.58 -5.47 -4.49
CA PHE A 152 -7.94 -6.04 -5.77
C PHE A 152 -6.97 -5.53 -6.85
N HIS A 153 -6.09 -6.41 -7.29
CA HIS A 153 -5.18 -6.14 -8.39
C HIS A 153 -5.85 -6.56 -9.70
N ILE A 154 -6.38 -5.57 -10.41
CA ILE A 154 -7.24 -5.78 -11.57
C ILE A 154 -6.37 -5.95 -12.81
N THR A 155 -6.40 -7.16 -13.38
CA THR A 155 -5.72 -7.54 -14.64
C THR A 155 -6.70 -7.75 -15.80
N ALA A 156 -8.00 -7.61 -15.53
CA ALA A 156 -9.07 -7.76 -16.53
C ALA A 156 -8.90 -6.77 -17.68
N LYS A 157 -8.71 -7.27 -18.89
CA LYS A 157 -8.47 -6.45 -20.11
C LYS A 157 -9.63 -5.54 -20.45
N GLU A 158 -10.85 -5.92 -20.10
CA GLU A 158 -12.07 -5.16 -20.36
C GLU A 158 -12.07 -3.82 -19.60
N VAL A 159 -11.42 -3.77 -18.42
CA VAL A 159 -11.26 -2.56 -17.62
C VAL A 159 -10.22 -1.60 -18.21
N GLU A 160 -9.27 -2.11 -19.00
CA GLU A 160 -8.25 -1.28 -19.65
C GLU A 160 -8.81 -0.49 -20.85
N LEU A 161 -9.89 -0.95 -21.48
CA LEU A 161 -10.34 -0.47 -22.76
C LEU A 161 -11.37 0.66 -22.74
N GLN A 162 -12.01 0.94 -21.60
CA GLN A 162 -13.08 1.94 -21.53
C GLN A 162 -13.06 2.73 -20.21
N ALA A 163 -12.45 3.90 -20.22
CA ALA A 163 -12.64 4.91 -19.20
C ALA A 163 -13.95 5.70 -19.50
N THR A 164 -15.09 5.07 -19.30
CA THR A 164 -16.36 5.79 -19.27
C THR A 164 -16.67 6.12 -17.83
N GLY A 165 -16.65 7.40 -17.47
CA GLY A 165 -16.90 7.86 -16.11
C GLY A 165 -18.39 7.78 -15.71
N ASP A 166 -19.07 6.67 -16.01
CA ASP A 166 -20.46 6.43 -15.62
C ASP A 166 -20.60 5.18 -14.72
N ASP A 167 -21.76 5.07 -14.08
CA ASP A 167 -22.08 3.97 -13.16
C ASP A 167 -22.05 2.58 -13.82
N ASN A 168 -22.17 2.52 -15.15
CA ASN A 168 -22.13 1.30 -15.95
C ASN A 168 -20.74 0.98 -16.51
N SER A 169 -19.70 1.62 -16.02
CA SER A 169 -18.33 1.33 -16.45
C SER A 169 -17.98 -0.14 -16.20
N PRO A 170 -17.13 -0.76 -17.05
CA PRO A 170 -16.66 -2.13 -16.83
C PRO A 170 -16.06 -2.35 -15.44
N LEU A 171 -15.40 -1.34 -14.88
CA LEU A 171 -14.86 -1.37 -13.54
C LEU A 171 -15.96 -1.47 -12.47
N ASN A 172 -17.03 -0.66 -12.56
CA ASN A 172 -18.16 -0.74 -11.65
C ASN A 172 -18.91 -2.07 -11.77
N GLN A 173 -19.10 -2.57 -12.99
CA GLN A 173 -19.70 -3.89 -13.21
C GLN A 173 -18.85 -5.02 -12.60
N LEU A 174 -17.52 -4.95 -12.74
CA LEU A 174 -16.61 -5.91 -12.11
C LEU A 174 -16.75 -5.86 -10.60
N LEU A 175 -16.65 -4.69 -10.00
CA LEU A 175 -16.67 -4.52 -8.53
C LEU A 175 -18.05 -4.80 -7.91
N SER A 176 -19.14 -4.67 -8.67
CA SER A 176 -20.51 -4.85 -8.16
C SER A 176 -20.81 -6.25 -7.62
N VAL A 177 -20.04 -7.27 -8.02
CA VAL A 177 -20.21 -8.64 -7.54
C VAL A 177 -19.53 -8.93 -6.19
N TYR A 178 -18.75 -7.97 -5.70
CA TYR A 178 -18.17 -8.10 -4.36
C TYR A 178 -19.20 -7.72 -3.31
N HIS A 179 -19.61 -8.68 -2.50
CA HIS A 179 -20.62 -8.52 -1.43
C HIS A 179 -20.05 -8.79 -0.03
N GLY A 180 -18.74 -8.70 0.12
CA GLY A 180 -18.09 -8.86 1.43
C GLY A 180 -18.33 -7.68 2.37
N SER A 181 -17.65 -7.70 3.51
CA SER A 181 -17.70 -6.67 4.54
C SER A 181 -16.39 -5.90 4.69
N THR A 182 -15.30 -6.40 4.09
CA THR A 182 -13.97 -5.81 4.19
C THR A 182 -13.77 -4.73 3.14
N SER A 183 -13.35 -3.55 3.56
CA SER A 183 -13.01 -2.46 2.62
C SER A 183 -11.84 -2.84 1.72
N PHE A 184 -11.80 -2.24 0.52
CA PHE A 184 -10.77 -2.60 -0.45
C PHE A 184 -10.13 -1.40 -1.15
N LEU A 185 -8.89 -1.61 -1.55
CA LEU A 185 -8.17 -0.80 -2.53
C LEU A 185 -8.20 -1.49 -3.89
N ILE A 186 -8.06 -0.70 -4.95
CA ILE A 186 -7.83 -1.24 -6.29
C ILE A 186 -6.44 -0.87 -6.80
N SER A 187 -5.87 -1.71 -7.64
CA SER A 187 -4.69 -1.43 -8.45
C SER A 187 -4.80 -2.09 -9.81
N LYS A 188 -4.06 -1.60 -10.79
CA LYS A 188 -3.87 -2.26 -12.08
C LYS A 188 -2.41 -2.20 -12.50
N PRO A 189 -1.94 -3.09 -13.38
CA PRO A 189 -0.58 -3.01 -13.92
C PRO A 189 -0.44 -1.81 -14.89
N ASN A 190 0.80 -1.47 -15.22
CA ASN A 190 1.24 -0.58 -16.30
C ASN A 190 0.86 0.90 -16.18
N ALA A 191 -0.41 1.27 -16.07
CA ALA A 191 -0.86 2.66 -16.00
C ALA A 191 -1.78 2.88 -14.81
N PRO A 192 -1.85 4.09 -14.22
CA PRO A 192 -2.83 4.39 -13.18
C PRO A 192 -4.25 4.40 -13.76
N PHE A 193 -5.25 4.25 -12.91
CA PHE A 193 -6.62 4.55 -13.30
C PHE A 193 -6.73 6.04 -13.62
N ASP A 194 -7.53 6.40 -14.61
CA ASP A 194 -7.86 7.80 -14.80
C ASP A 194 -8.74 8.30 -13.64
N THR A 195 -8.62 9.59 -13.36
CA THR A 195 -9.25 10.19 -12.19
C THR A 195 -10.77 10.18 -12.24
N LEU A 196 -11.36 10.24 -13.44
CA LEU A 196 -12.83 10.17 -13.63
C LEU A 196 -13.35 8.78 -13.35
N SER A 197 -12.63 7.72 -13.78
CA SER A 197 -12.98 6.34 -13.45
C SER A 197 -12.97 6.09 -11.95
N ILE A 198 -12.00 6.63 -11.22
CA ILE A 198 -11.94 6.49 -9.76
C ILE A 198 -13.13 7.20 -9.11
N LYS A 199 -13.47 8.39 -9.56
CA LYS A 199 -14.61 9.18 -9.05
C LYS A 199 -15.96 8.48 -9.26
N SER A 200 -16.10 7.72 -10.37
CA SER A 200 -17.33 7.01 -10.70
C SER A 200 -17.51 5.69 -9.94
N ILE A 201 -16.55 5.27 -9.09
CA ILE A 201 -16.70 4.05 -8.31
C ILE A 201 -17.77 4.24 -7.23
N ALA A 202 -18.89 3.54 -7.43
CA ALA A 202 -20.05 3.64 -6.54
C ALA A 202 -20.06 2.63 -5.40
N HIS A 203 -19.06 1.70 -5.33
CA HIS A 203 -19.05 0.63 -4.35
C HIS A 203 -18.80 1.16 -2.92
N PRO A 204 -19.69 0.86 -1.93
CA PRO A 204 -19.62 1.45 -0.58
C PRO A 204 -18.37 1.07 0.21
N LEU A 205 -17.71 -0.04 -0.13
CA LEU A 205 -16.49 -0.51 0.53
C LEU A 205 -15.21 -0.10 -0.21
N PHE A 206 -15.33 0.66 -1.28
CA PHE A 206 -14.16 1.22 -1.96
C PHE A 206 -13.46 2.23 -1.05
N ALA A 207 -12.24 1.91 -0.65
CA ALA A 207 -11.45 2.74 0.26
C ALA A 207 -10.41 3.59 -0.46
N GLY A 208 -9.99 3.20 -1.67
CA GLY A 208 -8.98 3.96 -2.41
C GLY A 208 -8.15 3.14 -3.40
N ILE A 209 -7.00 3.65 -3.75
CA ILE A 209 -6.15 3.10 -4.81
C ILE A 209 -4.76 2.73 -4.30
N ASN A 210 -4.16 1.75 -4.96
CA ASN A 210 -2.75 1.43 -4.81
C ASN A 210 -2.00 1.71 -6.12
N LEU A 211 -1.03 2.60 -6.04
CA LEU A 211 -0.09 2.94 -7.09
C LEU A 211 1.18 2.09 -6.91
N ASP A 212 1.63 1.45 -7.95
CA ASP A 212 2.77 0.52 -7.88
C ASP A 212 3.88 0.96 -8.84
N THR A 213 3.87 0.47 -10.07
CA THR A 213 4.91 0.70 -11.08
C THR A 213 4.65 1.88 -11.99
N GLN A 214 3.45 2.44 -11.96
CA GLN A 214 2.94 3.40 -12.93
C GLN A 214 3.74 4.71 -13.00
N PHE A 215 4.40 5.07 -11.91
CA PHE A 215 5.19 6.30 -11.80
C PHE A 215 6.67 6.00 -11.57
N GLU A 216 7.21 4.96 -12.19
CA GLU A 216 8.62 4.60 -12.06
C GLU A 216 9.43 5.02 -13.31
N LEU A 217 10.55 5.71 -13.10
CA LEU A 217 11.58 5.95 -14.09
C LEU A 217 12.43 4.68 -14.30
N GLU A 218 12.68 3.98 -13.22
CA GLU A 218 13.34 2.68 -13.14
C GLU A 218 12.85 1.95 -11.87
N PRO A 219 12.99 0.62 -11.76
CA PRO A 219 12.49 -0.11 -10.61
C PRO A 219 12.91 0.50 -9.27
N GLY A 220 11.92 0.93 -8.48
CA GLY A 220 12.14 1.53 -7.17
C GLY A 220 12.45 3.03 -7.15
N LYS A 221 12.62 3.69 -8.30
CA LYS A 221 12.80 5.13 -8.41
C LYS A 221 11.58 5.79 -9.06
N LYS A 222 10.96 6.69 -8.33
CA LYS A 222 9.70 7.31 -8.76
C LYS A 222 9.91 8.57 -9.60
N ASP A 223 9.05 8.76 -10.60
CA ASP A 223 8.83 10.04 -11.25
C ASP A 223 7.95 10.91 -10.35
N MET A 224 8.59 11.66 -9.48
CA MET A 224 7.88 12.46 -8.48
C MET A 224 7.08 13.61 -9.09
N GLU A 225 7.46 14.09 -10.28
CA GLU A 225 6.72 15.16 -10.96
C GLU A 225 5.38 14.66 -11.51
N GLN A 226 5.39 13.51 -12.21
CA GLN A 226 4.16 12.89 -12.70
C GLN A 226 3.28 12.41 -11.56
N LEU A 227 3.87 11.83 -10.51
CA LEU A 227 3.12 11.41 -9.33
C LEU A 227 2.42 12.58 -8.63
N GLN A 228 3.11 13.70 -8.47
CA GLN A 228 2.54 14.90 -7.86
C GLN A 228 1.32 15.40 -8.64
N LYS A 229 1.43 15.55 -9.96
CA LYS A 229 0.32 15.96 -10.83
C LYS A 229 -0.90 15.06 -10.65
N TYR A 230 -0.67 13.75 -10.69
CA TYR A 230 -1.74 12.76 -10.54
C TYR A 230 -2.41 12.83 -9.15
N VAL A 231 -1.63 12.96 -8.08
CA VAL A 231 -2.16 13.08 -6.71
C VAL A 231 -2.94 14.39 -6.53
N GLU A 232 -2.49 15.48 -7.13
CA GLU A 232 -3.21 16.76 -7.11
C GLU A 232 -4.54 16.67 -7.85
N GLU A 233 -4.59 16.03 -9.02
CA GLU A 233 -5.82 15.76 -9.75
C GLU A 233 -6.81 14.91 -8.94
N LEU A 234 -6.32 13.85 -8.28
CA LEU A 234 -7.16 13.01 -7.41
C LEU A 234 -7.76 13.80 -6.24
N LYS A 235 -6.99 14.68 -5.61
CA LYS A 235 -7.47 15.50 -4.49
C LYS A 235 -8.43 16.62 -4.92
N ALA A 236 -8.30 17.10 -6.16
CA ALA A 236 -9.23 18.11 -6.70
C ALA A 236 -10.63 17.53 -6.97
N ILE A 237 -10.77 16.20 -6.95
CA ILE A 237 -12.03 15.48 -7.23
C ILE A 237 -12.78 15.12 -5.93
N GLU A 238 -12.11 15.11 -4.78
CA GLU A 238 -12.73 14.91 -3.44
C GLU A 238 -13.53 16.15 -3.01
#